data_ca866252b1371520b820c80ae8a0e442
#
_entry.id   ca866252b1371520b820c80ae8a0e442
#
_cell.length_a   1.000
_cell.length_b   1.000
_cell.length_c   1.000
_cell.angle_alpha   90.00
_cell.angle_beta   90.00
_cell.angle_gamma   90.00
#
_symmetry.space_group_name_H-M   'P 1'
#
loop_
_entity.id
_entity.type
_entity.pdbx_description
1 polymer ?
#
loop_
_entity_poly.entity_id
_entity_poly.type
_entity_poly.pdbx_seq_one_letter_code
_entity_poly.pdbx_strand_id
1 'polypeptide(L)'
;VDEMQDYTPVQYAVLNRMFPCPKTILGDFGQFLNPNHRYTLDDLRKAYPKSEFAELNKSYRSTYEIITFAKRVQNVVSLEPVKRHGEEVALISCKNKEEQYQNVKQAIDRFLSGGNAALGIITKTNHMAKELYGILKTEQSVNLITPESSRFRNGVSVTSIQMAKGLEFDEVVVWDADNRTYCTDFDRCLLYIACTRAMHKLTLIHTGEQTGLIRD
;
A
#
# COMPACT_ATOMS: atom_id res chain seq x y z
N VAL A 1 -8.58 1.21 -19.11
CA VAL A 1 -8.48 2.14 -17.97
C VAL A 1 -8.09 1.32 -16.78
N ASP A 2 -6.99 1.66 -16.15
CA ASP A 2 -6.51 1.03 -14.91
C ASP A 2 -6.76 1.94 -13.71
N GLU A 3 -6.73 1.38 -12.48
CA GLU A 3 -6.99 2.11 -11.22
C GLU A 3 -8.32 2.89 -11.28
N MET A 4 -9.38 2.21 -11.71
CA MET A 4 -10.70 2.81 -11.98
C MET A 4 -11.27 3.63 -10.82
N GLN A 5 -10.96 3.25 -9.58
CA GLN A 5 -11.46 3.88 -8.36
C GLN A 5 -10.90 5.29 -8.13
N ASP A 6 -9.82 5.67 -8.83
CA ASP A 6 -9.21 7.00 -8.70
C ASP A 6 -9.75 8.02 -9.72
N TYR A 7 -10.57 7.58 -10.67
CA TYR A 7 -11.19 8.47 -11.65
C TYR A 7 -12.49 9.08 -11.15
N THR A 8 -12.68 10.35 -11.44
CA THR A 8 -13.92 11.06 -11.17
C THR A 8 -14.97 10.82 -12.28
N PRO A 9 -16.27 11.04 -12.02
CA PRO A 9 -17.31 10.97 -13.05
C PRO A 9 -17.03 11.84 -14.27
N VAL A 10 -16.44 13.02 -14.07
CA VAL A 10 -16.06 13.94 -15.16
C VAL A 10 -14.96 13.34 -16.03
N GLN A 11 -13.94 12.73 -15.40
CA GLN A 11 -12.87 12.06 -16.15
C GLN A 11 -13.41 10.89 -16.98
N TYR A 12 -14.34 10.10 -16.45
CA TYR A 12 -15.02 9.06 -17.24
C TYR A 12 -15.81 9.63 -18.41
N ALA A 13 -16.53 10.73 -18.23
CA ALA A 13 -17.25 11.39 -19.32
C ALA A 13 -16.29 11.87 -20.43
N VAL A 14 -15.13 12.43 -20.04
CA VAL A 14 -14.08 12.84 -20.98
C VAL A 14 -13.49 11.63 -21.71
N LEU A 15 -13.13 10.57 -20.98
CA LEU A 15 -12.60 9.34 -21.57
C LEU A 15 -13.57 8.70 -22.57
N ASN A 16 -14.86 8.70 -22.25
CA ASN A 16 -15.88 8.17 -23.15
C ASN A 16 -16.03 8.98 -24.45
N ARG A 17 -15.87 10.29 -24.33
CA ARG A 17 -15.94 11.18 -25.50
C ARG A 17 -14.68 11.11 -26.37
N MET A 18 -13.51 11.00 -25.74
CA MET A 18 -12.22 10.95 -26.46
C MET A 18 -11.98 9.60 -27.13
N PHE A 19 -12.43 8.51 -26.49
CA PHE A 19 -12.18 7.14 -26.95
C PHE A 19 -13.51 6.39 -27.14
N PRO A 20 -14.20 6.55 -28.27
CA PRO A 20 -15.45 5.86 -28.58
C PRO A 20 -15.22 4.41 -29.04
N CYS A 21 -14.40 3.65 -28.31
CA CYS A 21 -14.05 2.27 -28.60
C CYS A 21 -14.40 1.37 -27.39
N PRO A 22 -14.45 0.04 -27.57
CA PRO A 22 -14.55 -0.89 -26.47
C PRO A 22 -13.42 -0.65 -25.44
N LYS A 23 -13.75 -0.75 -24.14
CA LYS A 23 -12.83 -0.47 -23.04
C LYS A 23 -12.81 -1.62 -22.06
N THR A 24 -11.62 -1.95 -21.59
CA THR A 24 -11.42 -2.73 -20.37
C THR A 24 -11.10 -1.78 -19.23
N ILE A 25 -11.87 -1.89 -18.15
CA ILE A 25 -11.74 -1.03 -16.96
C ILE A 25 -11.38 -1.94 -15.78
N LEU A 26 -10.23 -1.68 -15.18
CA LEU A 26 -9.66 -2.49 -14.09
C LEU A 26 -9.50 -1.63 -12.84
N GLY A 27 -9.61 -2.23 -11.67
CA GLY A 27 -9.31 -1.56 -10.41
C GLY A 27 -9.75 -2.35 -9.18
N ASP A 28 -9.48 -1.76 -8.03
CA ASP A 28 -9.80 -2.31 -6.72
C ASP A 28 -10.46 -1.23 -5.85
N PHE A 29 -11.73 -1.42 -5.51
CA PHE A 29 -12.47 -0.48 -4.66
C PHE A 29 -11.94 -0.39 -3.22
N GLY A 30 -11.07 -1.32 -2.80
CA GLY A 30 -10.36 -1.25 -1.51
C GLY A 30 -9.17 -0.29 -1.52
N GLN A 31 -8.69 0.15 -2.69
CA GLN A 31 -7.44 0.90 -2.87
C GLN A 31 -7.65 2.33 -3.39
N PHE A 32 -8.61 3.08 -2.89
CA PHE A 32 -8.82 4.46 -3.32
C PHE A 32 -7.94 5.45 -2.53
N LEU A 33 -7.43 6.49 -3.23
CA LEU A 33 -6.57 7.53 -2.66
C LEU A 33 -7.29 8.87 -2.42
N ASN A 34 -8.52 9.01 -2.90
CA ASN A 34 -9.28 10.24 -2.75
C ASN A 34 -10.49 10.04 -1.82
N PRO A 35 -10.49 10.60 -0.59
CA PRO A 35 -11.57 10.42 0.35
C PRO A 35 -12.90 11.05 -0.11
N ASN A 36 -12.84 12.03 -1.02
CA ASN A 36 -14.01 12.78 -1.49
C ASN A 36 -14.69 12.16 -2.72
N HIS A 37 -14.09 11.17 -3.34
CA HIS A 37 -14.58 10.54 -4.55
C HIS A 37 -14.62 9.02 -4.39
N ARG A 38 -15.69 8.54 -3.77
CA ARG A 38 -16.01 7.10 -3.75
C ARG A 38 -16.86 6.77 -4.98
N TYR A 39 -16.21 6.41 -6.06
CA TYR A 39 -16.91 5.81 -7.18
C TYR A 39 -17.24 4.37 -6.82
N THR A 40 -18.52 4.02 -6.90
CA THR A 40 -18.99 2.67 -6.58
C THR A 40 -19.12 1.82 -7.82
N LEU A 41 -19.20 0.51 -7.65
CA LEU A 41 -19.51 -0.40 -8.78
C LEU A 41 -20.83 -0.04 -9.46
N ASP A 42 -21.83 0.42 -8.70
CA ASP A 42 -23.12 0.84 -9.26
C ASP A 42 -23.01 2.12 -10.08
N ASP A 43 -22.11 3.03 -9.73
CA ASP A 43 -21.86 4.21 -10.54
C ASP A 43 -21.20 3.83 -11.87
N LEU A 44 -20.28 2.86 -11.86
CA LEU A 44 -19.71 2.31 -13.09
C LEU A 44 -20.74 1.59 -13.93
N ARG A 45 -21.63 0.79 -13.34
CA ARG A 45 -22.72 0.13 -14.06
C ARG A 45 -23.65 1.13 -14.73
N LYS A 46 -23.94 2.25 -14.07
CA LYS A 46 -24.72 3.35 -14.68
C LYS A 46 -23.99 4.03 -15.84
N ALA A 47 -22.68 4.25 -15.69
CA ALA A 47 -21.85 4.86 -16.73
C ALA A 47 -21.65 3.92 -17.94
N TYR A 48 -21.69 2.60 -17.72
CA TYR A 48 -21.45 1.57 -18.73
C TYR A 48 -22.51 0.45 -18.67
N PRO A 49 -23.78 0.74 -19.04
CA PRO A 49 -24.91 -0.17 -18.81
C PRO A 49 -24.87 -1.45 -19.66
N LYS A 50 -24.02 -1.51 -20.69
CA LYS A 50 -23.83 -2.67 -21.57
C LYS A 50 -22.55 -3.45 -21.28
N SER A 51 -21.88 -3.18 -20.14
CA SER A 51 -20.62 -3.84 -19.78
C SER A 51 -20.86 -5.16 -19.10
N GLU A 52 -19.98 -6.11 -19.36
CA GLU A 52 -19.82 -7.32 -18.56
C GLU A 52 -18.92 -7.04 -17.37
N PHE A 53 -19.21 -7.68 -16.23
CA PHE A 53 -18.45 -7.56 -15.00
C PHE A 53 -17.86 -8.91 -14.63
N ALA A 54 -16.57 -8.90 -14.35
CA ALA A 54 -15.86 -10.03 -13.78
C ALA A 54 -15.16 -9.59 -12.50
N GLU A 55 -15.28 -10.39 -11.44
CA GLU A 55 -14.58 -10.19 -10.18
C GLU A 55 -13.43 -11.20 -10.08
N LEU A 56 -12.21 -10.69 -9.81
CA LEU A 56 -11.03 -11.51 -9.60
C LEU A 56 -10.77 -11.61 -8.08
N ASN A 57 -11.08 -12.75 -7.51
CA ASN A 57 -11.09 -12.94 -6.06
C ASN A 57 -9.75 -13.45 -5.50
N LYS A 58 -8.83 -13.91 -6.36
CA LYS A 58 -7.56 -14.51 -5.90
C LYS A 58 -6.40 -13.55 -6.00
N SER A 59 -5.70 -13.38 -4.89
CA SER A 59 -4.44 -12.61 -4.86
C SER A 59 -3.25 -13.54 -5.03
N TYR A 60 -2.48 -13.32 -6.08
CA TYR A 60 -1.27 -14.11 -6.41
C TYR A 60 0.03 -13.40 -6.02
N ARG A 61 -0.03 -12.10 -5.72
CA ARG A 61 1.14 -11.24 -5.48
C ARG A 61 1.78 -11.52 -4.14
N SER A 62 1.01 -11.47 -3.08
CA SER A 62 1.48 -11.55 -1.69
C SER A 62 1.31 -12.94 -1.10
N THR A 63 2.02 -13.24 -0.01
CA THR A 63 1.86 -14.49 0.72
C THR A 63 0.49 -14.58 1.41
N TYR A 64 0.12 -15.79 1.80
CA TYR A 64 -1.12 -16.08 2.53
C TYR A 64 -1.24 -15.21 3.80
N GLU A 65 -0.17 -15.09 4.56
CA GLU A 65 -0.10 -14.35 5.83
C GLU A 65 -0.33 -12.86 5.60
N ILE A 66 0.30 -12.27 4.58
CA ILE A 66 0.13 -10.85 4.24
C ILE A 66 -1.30 -10.56 3.82
N ILE A 67 -1.90 -11.37 2.95
CA ILE A 67 -3.29 -11.16 2.52
C ILE A 67 -4.27 -11.36 3.67
N THR A 68 -4.05 -12.38 4.50
CA THR A 68 -4.88 -12.61 5.69
C THR A 68 -4.80 -11.43 6.65
N PHE A 69 -3.61 -10.87 6.87
CA PHE A 69 -3.43 -9.68 7.67
C PHE A 69 -4.11 -8.44 7.04
N ALA A 70 -3.93 -8.22 5.74
CA ALA A 70 -4.54 -7.10 5.03
C ALA A 70 -6.09 -7.15 5.10
N LYS A 71 -6.69 -8.35 5.10
CA LYS A 71 -8.14 -8.52 5.34
C LYS A 71 -8.58 -8.10 6.74
N ARG A 72 -7.73 -8.19 7.76
CA ARG A 72 -8.01 -7.68 9.11
C ARG A 72 -8.04 -6.15 9.14
N VAL A 73 -7.22 -5.50 8.32
CA VAL A 73 -7.22 -4.04 8.16
C VAL A 73 -8.46 -3.59 7.41
N GLN A 74 -8.71 -4.15 6.23
CA GLN A 74 -9.86 -3.80 5.39
C GLN A 74 -10.74 -5.04 5.18
N ASN A 75 -11.99 -5.00 5.60
CA ASN A 75 -12.89 -6.14 5.50
C ASN A 75 -13.27 -6.42 4.02
N VAL A 76 -12.33 -6.96 3.25
CA VAL A 76 -12.54 -7.39 1.86
C VAL A 76 -12.92 -8.87 1.88
N VAL A 77 -14.23 -9.14 1.86
CA VAL A 77 -14.78 -10.50 2.02
C VAL A 77 -14.42 -11.39 0.83
N SER A 78 -14.42 -10.84 -0.38
CA SER A 78 -14.23 -11.61 -1.63
C SER A 78 -12.76 -11.97 -1.92
N LEU A 79 -11.77 -11.36 -1.26
CA LEU A 79 -10.37 -11.61 -1.53
C LEU A 79 -9.91 -12.93 -0.93
N GLU A 80 -9.45 -13.86 -1.77
CA GLU A 80 -8.92 -15.16 -1.38
C GLU A 80 -7.40 -15.19 -1.53
N PRO A 81 -6.64 -15.47 -0.46
CA PRO A 81 -5.21 -15.69 -0.57
C PRO A 81 -4.92 -17.02 -1.29
N VAL A 82 -3.91 -17.05 -2.13
CA VAL A 82 -3.38 -18.33 -2.64
C VAL A 82 -2.55 -19.03 -1.56
N LYS A 83 -2.38 -20.35 -1.67
CA LYS A 83 -1.58 -21.17 -0.74
C LYS A 83 -0.07 -20.98 -0.96
N ARG A 84 0.39 -19.73 -1.00
CA ARG A 84 1.80 -19.39 -1.01
C ARG A 84 2.16 -18.82 0.37
N HIS A 85 2.72 -19.66 1.22
CA HIS A 85 3.08 -19.30 2.59
C HIS A 85 4.43 -18.57 2.65
N GLY A 86 4.56 -17.68 3.64
CA GLY A 86 5.74 -16.90 3.95
C GLY A 86 5.88 -16.66 5.45
N GLU A 87 6.60 -15.61 5.82
CA GLU A 87 6.72 -15.20 7.21
C GLU A 87 5.41 -14.57 7.72
N GLU A 88 5.12 -14.77 9.00
CA GLU A 88 4.04 -14.07 9.70
C GLU A 88 4.29 -12.56 9.68
N VAL A 89 3.22 -11.77 9.62
CA VAL A 89 3.31 -10.32 9.66
C VAL A 89 3.80 -9.86 11.03
N ALA A 90 4.90 -9.13 11.06
CA ALA A 90 5.48 -8.62 12.30
C ALA A 90 4.85 -7.29 12.71
N LEU A 91 4.37 -7.20 13.96
CA LEU A 91 3.93 -5.97 14.61
C LEU A 91 4.96 -5.62 15.70
N ILE A 92 5.70 -4.52 15.52
CA ILE A 92 6.77 -4.13 16.42
C ILE A 92 6.37 -2.86 17.19
N SER A 93 6.16 -3.03 18.50
CA SER A 93 5.93 -1.91 19.42
C SER A 93 7.26 -1.40 19.95
N CYS A 94 7.52 -0.11 19.78
CA CYS A 94 8.74 0.58 20.23
C CYS A 94 8.42 1.54 21.38
N LYS A 95 9.32 1.67 22.34
CA LYS A 95 9.18 2.58 23.49
C LYS A 95 9.24 4.05 23.09
N ASN A 96 10.02 4.35 22.06
CA ASN A 96 10.27 5.71 21.57
C ASN A 96 10.71 5.70 20.11
N LYS A 97 10.83 6.89 19.51
CA LYS A 97 11.26 7.05 18.11
C LYS A 97 12.66 6.52 17.83
N GLU A 98 13.58 6.62 18.78
CA GLU A 98 14.95 6.10 18.61
C GLU A 98 14.92 4.57 18.42
N GLU A 99 14.20 3.85 19.27
CA GLU A 99 14.02 2.40 19.12
C GLU A 99 13.33 2.04 17.81
N GLN A 100 12.39 2.87 17.37
CA GLN A 100 11.71 2.70 16.08
C GLN A 100 12.69 2.85 14.90
N TYR A 101 13.59 3.85 14.94
CA TYR A 101 14.67 3.99 13.94
C TYR A 101 15.63 2.80 13.94
N GLN A 102 16.02 2.31 15.12
CA GLN A 102 16.90 1.14 15.23
C GLN A 102 16.25 -0.10 14.61
N ASN A 103 14.96 -0.32 14.83
CA ASN A 103 14.23 -1.44 14.21
C ASN A 103 14.19 -1.33 12.69
N VAL A 104 14.01 -0.12 12.12
CA VAL A 104 14.08 0.09 10.67
C VAL A 104 15.48 -0.20 10.14
N LYS A 105 16.54 0.28 10.82
CA LYS A 105 17.92 -0.01 10.43
C LYS A 105 18.21 -1.52 10.45
N GLN A 106 17.78 -2.23 11.47
CA GLN A 106 17.89 -3.69 11.54
C GLN A 106 17.15 -4.38 10.40
N ALA A 107 15.96 -3.88 10.00
CA ALA A 107 15.24 -4.39 8.87
C ALA A 107 16.00 -4.16 7.55
N ILE A 108 16.63 -2.99 7.38
CA ILE A 108 17.49 -2.68 6.24
C ILE A 108 18.71 -3.61 6.21
N ASP A 109 19.43 -3.77 7.31
CA ASP A 109 20.64 -4.61 7.40
C ASP A 109 20.31 -6.07 7.09
N ARG A 110 19.19 -6.58 7.60
CA ARG A 110 18.70 -7.92 7.29
C ARG A 110 18.35 -8.07 5.81
N PHE A 111 17.64 -7.10 5.23
CA PHE A 111 17.30 -7.09 3.81
C PHE A 111 18.57 -7.10 2.93
N LEU A 112 19.57 -6.26 3.25
CA LEU A 112 20.83 -6.19 2.50
C LEU A 112 21.66 -7.48 2.60
N SER A 113 21.49 -8.24 3.68
CA SER A 113 22.12 -9.57 3.88
C SER A 113 21.32 -10.70 3.23
N GLY A 114 20.11 -10.44 2.78
CA GLY A 114 19.20 -11.40 2.15
C GLY A 114 19.31 -11.45 0.63
N GLY A 115 18.40 -12.18 0.01
CA GLY A 115 18.34 -12.35 -1.45
C GLY A 115 17.26 -11.53 -2.15
N ASN A 116 16.49 -10.72 -1.41
CA ASN A 116 15.41 -9.92 -1.94
C ASN A 116 15.92 -8.69 -2.69
N ALA A 117 15.17 -8.20 -3.69
CA ALA A 117 15.61 -7.13 -4.58
C ALA A 117 15.14 -5.74 -4.14
N ALA A 118 13.98 -5.63 -3.47
CA ALA A 118 13.37 -4.35 -3.13
C ALA A 118 12.77 -4.34 -1.72
N LEU A 119 13.18 -3.37 -0.89
CA LEU A 119 12.57 -3.06 0.40
C LEU A 119 11.89 -1.68 0.33
N GLY A 120 10.59 -1.63 0.61
CA GLY A 120 9.83 -0.39 0.73
C GLY A 120 9.61 0.00 2.21
N ILE A 121 10.11 1.17 2.61
CA ILE A 121 9.76 1.78 3.89
C ILE A 121 8.67 2.80 3.59
N ILE A 122 7.44 2.45 3.96
CA ILE A 122 6.24 3.18 3.54
C ILE A 122 5.71 4.03 4.70
N THR A 123 5.57 5.32 4.46
CA THR A 123 5.00 6.29 5.39
C THR A 123 3.63 6.77 4.90
N LYS A 124 2.80 7.30 5.78
CA LYS A 124 1.47 7.80 5.41
C LYS A 124 1.53 8.95 4.41
N THR A 125 2.47 9.89 4.55
CA THR A 125 2.54 11.10 3.75
C THR A 125 3.91 11.33 3.14
N ASN A 126 3.98 12.13 2.06
CA ASN A 126 5.25 12.55 1.44
C ASN A 126 6.15 13.35 2.40
N HIS A 127 5.56 14.11 3.33
CA HIS A 127 6.31 14.85 4.34
C HIS A 127 7.05 13.88 5.27
N MET A 128 6.34 12.90 5.84
CA MET A 128 6.94 11.86 6.70
C MET A 128 8.02 11.06 5.96
N ALA A 129 7.81 10.77 4.66
CA ALA A 129 8.82 10.09 3.85
C ALA A 129 10.11 10.90 3.73
N LYS A 130 10.01 12.21 3.48
CA LYS A 130 11.16 13.11 3.40
C LYS A 130 11.89 13.24 4.73
N GLU A 131 11.17 13.34 5.83
CA GLU A 131 11.76 13.39 7.18
C GLU A 131 12.52 12.11 7.50
N LEU A 132 11.88 10.95 7.33
CA LEU A 132 12.48 9.65 7.58
C LEU A 132 13.71 9.40 6.69
N TYR A 133 13.60 9.72 5.40
CA TYR A 133 14.73 9.66 4.46
C TYR A 133 15.88 10.55 4.92
N GLY A 134 15.60 11.79 5.37
CA GLY A 134 16.60 12.72 5.87
C GLY A 134 17.45 12.14 7.00
N ILE A 135 16.84 11.32 7.86
CA ILE A 135 17.52 10.64 8.97
C ILE A 135 18.29 9.41 8.47
N LEU A 136 17.61 8.52 7.73
CA LEU A 136 18.19 7.23 7.31
C LEU A 136 19.37 7.39 6.34
N LYS A 137 19.33 8.35 5.42
CA LYS A 137 20.39 8.56 4.41
C LYS A 137 21.78 8.86 5.00
N THR A 138 21.87 9.24 6.26
CA THR A 138 23.14 9.54 6.91
C THR A 138 23.93 8.28 7.25
N GLU A 139 23.25 7.15 7.42
CA GLU A 139 23.85 5.89 7.86
C GLU A 139 23.55 4.71 6.92
N GLN A 140 22.54 4.83 6.07
CA GLN A 140 22.05 3.77 5.22
C GLN A 140 21.96 4.21 3.75
N SER A 141 22.22 3.27 2.83
CA SER A 141 22.01 3.51 1.40
C SER A 141 20.54 3.35 1.06
N VAL A 142 19.80 4.45 1.07
CA VAL A 142 18.37 4.50 0.82
C VAL A 142 18.03 5.45 -0.33
N ASN A 143 16.97 5.15 -1.07
CA ASN A 143 16.41 6.01 -2.11
C ASN A 143 15.14 6.67 -1.58
N LEU A 144 14.87 7.90 -1.99
CA LEU A 144 13.56 8.55 -1.77
C LEU A 144 12.75 8.50 -3.06
N ILE A 145 11.53 7.97 -2.98
CA ILE A 145 10.58 8.01 -4.09
C ILE A 145 9.62 9.17 -3.86
N THR A 146 9.61 10.10 -4.81
CA THR A 146 8.75 11.30 -4.82
C THR A 146 8.04 11.41 -6.16
N PRO A 147 7.07 12.34 -6.34
CA PRO A 147 6.42 12.57 -7.63
C PRO A 147 7.40 12.90 -8.77
N GLU A 148 8.57 13.45 -8.44
CA GLU A 148 9.62 13.82 -9.39
C GLU A 148 10.54 12.64 -9.75
N SER A 149 10.40 11.50 -9.07
CA SER A 149 11.24 10.33 -9.32
C SER A 149 10.89 9.69 -10.66
N SER A 150 11.87 9.64 -11.56
CA SER A 150 11.68 9.12 -12.92
C SER A 150 11.83 7.60 -13.05
N ARG A 151 12.39 6.93 -12.05
CA ARG A 151 12.67 5.49 -12.07
C ARG A 151 12.57 4.86 -10.69
N PHE A 152 11.92 3.70 -10.62
CA PHE A 152 12.04 2.77 -9.51
C PHE A 152 13.39 2.02 -9.62
N ARG A 153 14.09 1.86 -8.49
CA ARG A 153 15.36 1.14 -8.41
C ARG A 153 15.26 0.05 -7.35
N ASN A 154 15.91 -1.08 -7.61
CA ASN A 154 16.12 -2.09 -6.57
C ASN A 154 16.89 -1.50 -5.37
N GLY A 155 16.80 -2.18 -4.24
CA GLY A 155 17.38 -1.75 -2.98
C GLY A 155 16.34 -1.17 -2.03
N VAL A 156 16.79 -0.33 -1.10
CA VAL A 156 15.94 0.24 -0.06
C VAL A 156 15.34 1.56 -0.54
N SER A 157 14.03 1.68 -0.47
CA SER A 157 13.32 2.90 -0.84
C SER A 157 12.44 3.39 0.31
N VAL A 158 12.50 4.69 0.60
CA VAL A 158 11.55 5.38 1.48
C VAL A 158 10.52 6.08 0.62
N THR A 159 9.25 5.91 0.93
CA THR A 159 8.17 6.46 0.10
C THR A 159 6.89 6.70 0.90
N SER A 160 5.96 7.46 0.35
CA SER A 160 4.60 7.55 0.90
C SER A 160 3.67 6.50 0.31
N ILE A 161 2.55 6.23 0.97
CA ILE A 161 1.49 5.34 0.46
C ILE A 161 1.03 5.78 -0.94
N GLN A 162 0.86 7.08 -1.15
CA GLN A 162 0.44 7.62 -2.45
C GLN A 162 1.41 7.26 -3.56
N MET A 163 2.71 7.33 -3.29
CA MET A 163 3.76 6.99 -4.26
C MET A 163 4.01 5.50 -4.37
N ALA A 164 3.74 4.74 -3.30
CA ALA A 164 3.85 3.29 -3.28
C ALA A 164 2.73 2.60 -4.07
N LYS A 165 1.60 3.29 -4.29
CA LYS A 165 0.51 2.73 -5.09
C LYS A 165 0.99 2.45 -6.51
N GLY A 166 0.74 1.24 -7.00
CA GLY A 166 1.27 0.74 -8.28
C GLY A 166 2.69 0.17 -8.23
N LEU A 167 3.43 0.35 -7.11
CA LEU A 167 4.72 -0.30 -6.90
C LEU A 167 4.56 -1.62 -6.12
N GLU A 168 5.59 -2.47 -6.21
CA GLU A 168 5.67 -3.74 -5.51
C GLU A 168 7.07 -3.86 -4.89
N PHE A 169 7.11 -4.40 -3.67
CA PHE A 169 8.34 -4.63 -2.94
C PHE A 169 8.38 -6.06 -2.41
N ASP A 170 9.54 -6.67 -2.42
CA ASP A 170 9.72 -7.98 -1.78
C ASP A 170 9.41 -7.90 -0.28
N GLU A 171 9.92 -6.84 0.36
CA GLU A 171 9.66 -6.55 1.76
C GLU A 171 9.09 -5.15 1.94
N VAL A 172 8.18 -5.00 2.91
CA VAL A 172 7.63 -3.69 3.29
C VAL A 172 7.75 -3.50 4.79
N VAL A 173 8.19 -2.30 5.18
CA VAL A 173 8.09 -1.76 6.53
C VAL A 173 7.10 -0.59 6.50
N VAL A 174 6.00 -0.70 7.24
CA VAL A 174 5.05 0.40 7.44
C VAL A 174 5.49 1.18 8.67
N TRP A 175 5.83 2.45 8.46
CA TRP A 175 6.28 3.37 9.49
C TRP A 175 5.10 4.03 10.20
N ASP A 176 5.22 4.19 11.54
CA ASP A 176 4.21 4.84 12.37
C ASP A 176 2.81 4.22 12.27
N ALA A 177 2.72 2.89 12.38
CA ALA A 177 1.46 2.17 12.38
C ALA A 177 0.70 2.32 13.73
N ASP A 178 0.65 3.54 14.25
CA ASP A 178 0.02 3.90 15.51
C ASP A 178 -1.37 4.54 15.32
N ASN A 179 -2.10 4.67 16.45
CA ASN A 179 -3.47 5.20 16.46
C ASN A 179 -3.55 6.72 16.26
N ARG A 180 -2.43 7.44 16.26
CA ARG A 180 -2.37 8.87 15.92
C ARG A 180 -2.25 9.06 14.42
N THR A 181 -1.48 8.19 13.78
CA THR A 181 -1.22 8.23 12.35
C THR A 181 -2.36 7.60 11.54
N TYR A 182 -2.88 6.45 11.98
CA TYR A 182 -3.93 5.72 11.28
C TYR A 182 -5.14 5.52 12.20
N CYS A 183 -6.17 6.37 12.07
CA CYS A 183 -7.32 6.36 12.97
C CYS A 183 -8.68 6.55 12.28
N THR A 184 -8.71 6.91 10.99
CA THR A 184 -9.96 7.14 10.24
C THR A 184 -10.27 6.00 9.28
N ASP A 185 -11.51 5.94 8.77
CA ASP A 185 -11.87 4.98 7.72
C ASP A 185 -11.08 5.20 6.42
N PHE A 186 -10.68 6.44 6.13
CA PHE A 186 -9.79 6.70 5.01
C PHE A 186 -8.37 6.15 5.27
N ASP A 187 -7.87 6.29 6.50
CA ASP A 187 -6.58 5.72 6.90
C ASP A 187 -6.58 4.20 6.80
N ARG A 188 -7.73 3.56 6.99
CA ARG A 188 -7.92 2.13 6.77
C ARG A 188 -7.56 1.73 5.33
N CYS A 189 -8.05 2.47 4.34
CA CYS A 189 -7.72 2.24 2.94
C CYS A 189 -6.24 2.46 2.67
N LEU A 190 -5.67 3.53 3.24
CA LEU A 190 -4.24 3.83 3.11
C LEU A 190 -3.38 2.71 3.70
N LEU A 191 -3.70 2.26 4.90
CA LEU A 191 -2.96 1.17 5.56
C LEU A 191 -3.08 -0.14 4.76
N TYR A 192 -4.27 -0.45 4.24
CA TYR A 192 -4.49 -1.59 3.37
C TYR A 192 -3.62 -1.53 2.10
N ILE A 193 -3.56 -0.35 1.45
CA ILE A 193 -2.67 -0.13 0.30
C ILE A 193 -1.22 -0.44 0.69
N ALA A 194 -0.73 0.13 1.81
CA ALA A 194 0.64 -0.09 2.26
C ALA A 194 0.94 -1.58 2.48
N CYS A 195 0.06 -2.29 3.18
CA CYS A 195 0.22 -3.73 3.45
C CYS A 195 0.27 -4.57 2.18
N THR A 196 -0.59 -4.26 1.20
CA THR A 196 -0.67 -5.01 -0.08
C THR A 196 0.46 -4.70 -1.06
N ARG A 197 1.39 -3.81 -0.72
CA ARG A 197 2.62 -3.58 -1.51
C ARG A 197 3.69 -4.64 -1.25
N ALA A 198 3.58 -5.40 -0.15
CA ALA A 198 4.52 -6.45 0.22
C ALA A 198 4.23 -7.76 -0.55
N MET A 199 5.27 -8.38 -1.09
CA MET A 199 5.17 -9.68 -1.74
C MET A 199 5.54 -10.84 -0.82
N HIS A 200 6.59 -10.69 -0.01
CA HIS A 200 7.15 -11.78 0.80
C HIS A 200 7.17 -11.50 2.29
N LYS A 201 7.41 -10.24 2.70
CA LYS A 201 7.53 -9.88 4.11
C LYS A 201 6.90 -8.54 4.41
N LEU A 202 6.11 -8.50 5.48
CA LEU A 202 5.46 -7.28 5.96
C LEU A 202 5.78 -7.07 7.44
N THR A 203 6.23 -5.87 7.76
CA THR A 203 6.49 -5.43 9.13
C THR A 203 5.80 -4.09 9.37
N LEU A 204 5.04 -3.98 10.45
CA LEU A 204 4.47 -2.71 10.89
C LEU A 204 5.18 -2.28 12.17
N ILE A 205 5.64 -1.03 12.23
CA ILE A 205 6.40 -0.50 13.39
C ILE A 205 5.66 0.72 13.93
N HIS A 206 5.50 0.78 15.24
CA HIS A 206 4.83 1.90 15.90
C HIS A 206 5.46 2.27 17.24
N THR A 207 5.24 3.52 17.67
CA THR A 207 5.44 4.01 19.02
C THR A 207 4.10 4.37 19.65
N GLY A 208 3.91 4.04 20.93
CA GLY A 208 2.61 4.25 21.59
C GLY A 208 1.57 3.20 21.21
N GLU A 209 0.31 3.58 21.23
CA GLU A 209 -0.79 2.67 20.97
C GLU A 209 -0.85 2.26 19.49
N GLN A 210 -0.91 0.95 19.24
CA GLN A 210 -1.11 0.41 17.91
C GLN A 210 -2.41 0.93 17.30
N THR A 211 -2.44 1.12 15.99
CA THR A 211 -3.68 1.51 15.31
C THR A 211 -4.82 0.50 15.56
N GLY A 212 -5.97 1.00 16.00
CA GLY A 212 -7.20 0.23 16.16
C GLY A 212 -7.87 -0.19 14.83
N LEU A 213 -7.24 0.12 13.69
CA LEU A 213 -7.73 -0.30 12.37
C LEU A 213 -7.41 -1.76 12.07
N ILE A 214 -6.46 -2.38 12.78
CA ILE A 214 -6.12 -3.80 12.69
C ILE A 214 -7.07 -4.54 13.65
N ARG A 215 -7.99 -5.30 13.09
CA ARG A 215 -8.93 -6.12 13.87
C ARG A 215 -8.29 -7.45 14.25
N ASP A 216 -8.68 -7.97 15.39
CA ASP A 216 -8.28 -9.32 15.85
C ASP A 216 -8.93 -10.45 15.02
#